data_f1bd642ddd2ecdbf56b71b99fb100917
#
_entry.id   f1bd642ddd2ecdbf56b71b99fb100917
#
_cell.length_a   1.000
_cell.length_b   1.000
_cell.length_c   1.000
_cell.angle_alpha   90.00
_cell.angle_beta   90.00
_cell.angle_gamma   90.00
#
_symmetry.space_group_name_H-M   'P 1'
#
loop_
_entity.id
_entity.type
_entity.pdbx_description
1 polymer ?
#
loop_
_entity_poly.entity_id
_entity_poly.type
_entity_poly.pdbx_seq_one_letter_code
_entity_poly.pdbx_strand_id
1 'polypeptide(L)'
;MFNLTFLGTSCMKPTKERNQFSLFVSYKNKGILVDCGEGTQRQLKHAGIKLSKINKILITHWHGDHTLGLPGLLQSMSASDYNGTLEIYGPKQTKEKIEHIFKAFEFDNKLNLKIVEVKPG
;
A
#
# COMPACT_ATOMS: atom_id res chain seq x y z
N MET A 1 3.91 20.89 -6.18
CA MET A 1 5.17 20.18 -6.46
C MET A 1 5.04 18.70 -6.09
N PHE A 2 5.46 17.81 -6.97
CA PHE A 2 5.49 16.39 -6.70
C PHE A 2 6.76 16.03 -5.96
N ASN A 3 6.62 15.16 -4.95
CA ASN A 3 7.75 14.54 -4.29
C ASN A 3 7.66 13.03 -4.48
N LEU A 4 8.76 12.43 -4.87
CA LEU A 4 8.86 10.98 -5.03
C LEU A 4 9.80 10.42 -3.97
N THR A 5 9.34 9.42 -3.26
CA THR A 5 10.16 8.73 -2.26
C THR A 5 10.17 7.25 -2.58
N PHE A 6 11.34 6.73 -2.98
CA PHE A 6 11.50 5.29 -3.22
C PHE A 6 11.70 4.59 -1.89
N LEU A 7 10.74 3.74 -1.55
CA LEU A 7 10.77 3.00 -0.29
C LEU A 7 11.45 1.64 -0.46
N GLY A 8 11.43 1.11 -1.67
CA GLY A 8 12.10 -0.13 -2.01
C GLY A 8 12.20 -0.28 -3.51
N THR A 9 13.26 -0.92 -3.97
CA THR A 9 13.55 -1.12 -5.40
C THR A 9 13.92 -2.54 -5.75
N SER A 10 13.93 -3.45 -4.76
CA SER A 10 14.28 -4.84 -4.99
C SER A 10 13.16 -5.60 -5.69
N CYS A 11 13.53 -6.52 -6.57
CA CYS A 11 12.59 -7.42 -7.23
C CYS A 11 12.60 -8.77 -6.53
N MET A 12 11.47 -9.46 -6.52
CA MET A 12 11.27 -10.83 -6.03
C MET A 12 11.53 -11.01 -4.54
N LYS A 13 12.70 -10.66 -4.03
CA LYS A 13 13.01 -10.78 -2.60
C LYS A 13 13.87 -9.59 -2.14
N PRO A 14 13.71 -9.19 -0.86
CA PRO A 14 14.47 -8.06 -0.33
C PRO A 14 15.94 -8.44 -0.12
N THR A 15 16.79 -7.43 -0.09
CA THR A 15 18.20 -7.58 0.26
C THR A 15 18.47 -6.83 1.56
N LYS A 16 19.73 -6.86 2.05
CA LYS A 16 20.10 -6.11 3.26
C LYS A 16 19.91 -4.60 3.08
N GLU A 17 20.17 -4.09 1.88
CA GLU A 17 20.13 -2.66 1.59
C GLU A 17 18.84 -2.22 0.89
N ARG A 18 18.09 -3.17 0.34
CA ARG A 18 16.90 -2.85 -0.48
C ARG A 18 15.71 -3.66 -0.06
N ASN A 19 14.59 -2.98 0.14
CA ASN A 19 13.29 -3.62 0.31
C ASN A 19 12.64 -3.85 -1.05
N GLN A 20 11.59 -4.67 -1.04
CA GLN A 20 10.79 -4.90 -2.23
C GLN A 20 10.12 -3.60 -2.68
N PHE A 21 9.63 -3.59 -3.92
CA PHE A 21 9.23 -2.36 -4.57
C PHE A 21 8.09 -1.63 -3.85
N SER A 22 8.29 -0.34 -3.64
CA SER A 22 7.26 0.58 -3.23
C SER A 22 7.73 2.01 -3.49
N LEU A 23 6.80 2.86 -3.90
CA LEU A 23 7.07 4.26 -4.21
C LEU A 23 5.98 5.11 -3.59
N PHE A 24 6.37 6.15 -2.87
CA PHE A 24 5.41 7.11 -2.32
C PHE A 24 5.48 8.40 -3.11
N VAL A 25 4.34 8.84 -3.63
CA VAL A 25 4.20 10.08 -4.39
C VAL A 25 3.34 11.03 -3.59
N SER A 26 3.87 12.21 -3.27
CA SER A 26 3.09 13.22 -2.60
C SER A 26 2.94 14.46 -3.49
N TYR A 27 1.77 15.06 -3.44
CA TYR A 27 1.45 16.28 -4.18
C TYR A 27 0.44 17.07 -3.36
N LYS A 28 0.83 18.25 -2.92
CA LYS A 28 0.05 19.08 -1.99
C LYS A 28 -0.26 18.23 -0.73
N ASN A 29 -1.54 18.04 -0.40
CA ASN A 29 -1.93 17.27 0.77
C ASN A 29 -2.33 15.82 0.45
N LYS A 30 -1.98 15.34 -0.76
CA LYS A 30 -2.34 14.00 -1.20
C LYS A 30 -1.12 13.11 -1.28
N GLY A 31 -1.26 11.88 -0.81
CA GLY A 31 -0.20 10.88 -0.87
C GLY A 31 -0.70 9.62 -1.54
N ILE A 32 0.09 9.10 -2.46
CA ILE A 32 -0.21 7.90 -3.22
C ILE A 32 0.92 6.91 -3.02
N LEU A 33 0.57 5.72 -2.56
CA LEU A 33 1.53 4.64 -2.44
C LEU A 33 1.39 3.75 -3.67
N VAL A 34 2.47 3.61 -4.43
CA VAL A 34 2.50 2.75 -5.62
C VAL A 34 3.15 1.45 -5.23
N ASP A 35 2.39 0.38 -5.23
CA ASP A 35 2.75 -0.95 -4.76
C ASP A 35 3.18 -0.96 -3.30
N CYS A 36 3.15 -2.12 -2.69
CA CYS A 36 3.40 -2.27 -1.27
C CYS A 36 4.09 -3.60 -1.03
N GLY A 37 5.37 -3.66 -1.36
CA GLY A 37 6.18 -4.84 -1.12
C GLY A 37 6.41 -5.07 0.36
N GLU A 38 6.96 -6.22 0.69
CA GLU A 38 7.26 -6.58 2.07
C GLU A 38 8.18 -5.55 2.70
N GLY A 39 7.86 -5.11 3.92
CA GLY A 39 8.65 -4.14 4.64
C GLY A 39 8.33 -2.69 4.34
N THR A 40 7.36 -2.42 3.46
CA THR A 40 7.01 -1.06 3.06
C THR A 40 6.65 -0.17 4.25
N GLN A 41 5.86 -0.65 5.20
CA GLN A 41 5.47 0.21 6.31
C GLN A 41 6.64 0.60 7.21
N ARG A 42 7.65 -0.26 7.33
CA ARG A 42 8.88 0.08 8.03
C ARG A 42 9.63 1.19 7.30
N GLN A 43 9.70 1.09 5.98
CA GLN A 43 10.36 2.11 5.16
C GLN A 43 9.64 3.45 5.19
N LEU A 44 8.31 3.43 5.24
CA LEU A 44 7.53 4.66 5.43
C LEU A 44 7.93 5.33 6.74
N LYS A 45 8.07 4.54 7.79
CA LYS A 45 8.47 5.06 9.11
C LYS A 45 9.88 5.64 9.06
N HIS A 46 10.82 4.96 8.42
CA HIS A 46 12.19 5.47 8.24
C HIS A 46 12.22 6.78 7.46
N ALA A 47 11.34 6.92 6.48
CA ALA A 47 11.24 8.14 5.67
C ALA A 47 10.47 9.26 6.35
N GLY A 48 9.91 9.01 7.55
CA GLY A 48 9.12 10.00 8.26
C GLY A 48 7.74 10.22 7.67
N ILE A 49 7.22 9.27 6.90
CA ILE A 49 5.91 9.38 6.26
C ILE A 49 4.87 8.71 7.14
N LYS A 50 3.91 9.50 7.62
CA LYS A 50 2.83 8.99 8.46
C LYS A 50 1.79 8.25 7.63
N LEU A 51 1.20 7.21 8.19
CA LEU A 51 0.17 6.43 7.51
C LEU A 51 -1.04 7.30 7.12
N SER A 52 -1.34 8.33 7.91
CA SER A 52 -2.43 9.27 7.62
C SER A 52 -2.21 10.06 6.34
N LYS A 53 -1.00 10.07 5.80
CA LYS A 53 -0.69 10.77 4.55
C LYS A 53 -1.00 9.93 3.31
N ILE A 54 -1.29 8.66 3.48
CA ILE A 54 -1.61 7.78 2.36
C ILE A 54 -3.11 7.87 2.10
N ASN A 55 -3.48 8.45 0.96
CA ASN A 55 -4.88 8.59 0.55
C ASN A 55 -5.27 7.53 -0.46
N LYS A 56 -4.33 7.10 -1.27
CA LYS A 56 -4.54 6.13 -2.34
C LYS A 56 -3.41 5.12 -2.37
N ILE A 57 -3.75 3.90 -2.75
CA ILE A 57 -2.78 2.85 -3.02
C ILE A 57 -3.03 2.37 -4.44
N LEU A 58 -1.99 2.38 -5.26
CA LEU A 58 -2.05 1.88 -6.63
C LEU A 58 -1.29 0.57 -6.68
N ILE A 59 -1.95 -0.48 -7.14
CA ILE A 59 -1.33 -1.80 -7.29
C ILE A 59 -1.14 -2.04 -8.77
N THR A 60 0.11 -2.16 -9.21
CA THR A 60 0.42 -2.37 -10.62
C THR A 60 0.10 -3.80 -11.03
N HIS A 61 0.43 -4.76 -10.18
CA HIS A 61 0.11 -6.17 -10.38
C HIS A 61 0.23 -6.90 -9.04
N TRP A 62 -0.29 -8.13 -8.98
CA TRP A 62 -0.42 -8.84 -7.70
C TRP A 62 0.70 -9.82 -7.41
N HIS A 63 1.86 -9.70 -8.04
CA HIS A 63 3.02 -10.49 -7.62
C HIS A 63 3.41 -10.12 -6.18
N GLY A 64 3.86 -11.10 -5.42
CA GLY A 64 4.14 -10.92 -4.00
C GLY A 64 5.16 -9.82 -3.70
N ASP A 65 6.17 -9.66 -4.55
CA ASP A 65 7.17 -8.61 -4.35
C ASP A 65 6.60 -7.20 -4.42
N HIS A 66 5.37 -7.05 -4.91
CA HIS A 66 4.67 -5.76 -4.98
C HIS A 66 3.51 -5.63 -3.99
N THR A 67 3.15 -6.69 -3.30
CA THR A 67 1.92 -6.69 -2.48
C THR A 67 2.03 -7.35 -1.11
N LEU A 68 3.12 -8.05 -0.80
CA LEU A 68 3.22 -8.79 0.47
C LEU A 68 3.18 -7.89 1.71
N GLY A 69 3.48 -6.61 1.57
CA GLY A 69 3.38 -5.66 2.68
C GLY A 69 1.98 -5.10 2.88
N LEU A 70 1.06 -5.36 1.95
CA LEU A 70 -0.27 -4.77 2.00
C LEU A 70 -1.10 -5.23 3.21
N PRO A 71 -1.17 -6.53 3.55
CA PRO A 71 -1.94 -6.93 4.72
C PRO A 71 -1.50 -6.22 6.00
N GLY A 72 -0.20 -6.16 6.26
CA GLY A 72 0.32 -5.50 7.44
C GLY A 72 0.06 -4.01 7.44
N LEU A 73 0.19 -3.36 6.28
CA LEU A 73 -0.09 -1.94 6.15
C LEU A 73 -1.56 -1.63 6.45
N LEU A 74 -2.49 -2.39 5.87
CA LEU A 74 -3.91 -2.19 6.09
C LEU A 74 -4.27 -2.41 7.56
N GLN A 75 -3.69 -3.41 8.21
CA GLN A 75 -3.90 -3.66 9.62
C GLN A 75 -3.41 -2.47 10.46
N SER A 76 -2.22 -1.97 10.17
CA SER A 76 -1.65 -0.84 10.91
C SER A 76 -2.47 0.43 10.72
N MET A 77 -2.94 0.70 9.49
CA MET A 77 -3.79 1.86 9.22
C MET A 77 -5.11 1.77 9.99
N SER A 78 -5.71 0.58 10.01
CA SER A 78 -6.95 0.36 10.74
C SER A 78 -6.75 0.58 12.24
N ALA A 79 -5.65 0.07 12.79
CA ALA A 79 -5.34 0.21 14.22
C ALA A 79 -4.96 1.63 14.63
N SER A 80 -4.56 2.45 13.68
CA SER A 80 -4.12 3.82 13.92
C SER A 80 -5.22 4.87 13.75
N ASP A 81 -6.47 4.45 13.75
CA ASP A 81 -7.63 5.32 13.60
C ASP A 81 -7.56 6.18 12.32
N TYR A 82 -7.26 5.54 11.22
CA TYR A 82 -7.19 6.22 9.92
C TYR A 82 -8.53 6.86 9.58
N ASN A 83 -8.52 8.16 9.30
CA ASN A 83 -9.73 8.91 8.96
C ASN A 83 -9.89 9.04 7.46
N GLY A 84 -11.17 9.06 7.02
CA GLY A 84 -11.50 9.24 5.63
C GLY A 84 -11.54 7.93 4.87
N THR A 85 -11.63 8.04 3.56
CA THR A 85 -11.71 6.89 2.68
C THR A 85 -10.34 6.59 2.09
N LEU A 86 -9.89 5.35 2.24
CA LEU A 86 -8.68 4.88 1.57
C LEU A 86 -9.10 4.27 0.23
N GLU A 87 -8.60 4.83 -0.86
CA GLU A 87 -8.89 4.33 -2.20
C GLU A 87 -7.77 3.39 -2.65
N ILE A 88 -8.14 2.22 -3.14
CA ILE A 88 -7.19 1.24 -3.67
C ILE A 88 -7.54 0.99 -5.12
N TYR A 89 -6.58 1.26 -6.00
CA TYR A 89 -6.70 1.04 -7.44
C TYR A 89 -5.81 -0.13 -7.84
N GLY A 90 -6.33 -1.01 -8.66
CA GLY A 90 -5.55 -2.14 -9.12
C GLY A 90 -6.18 -2.81 -10.33
N PRO A 91 -5.51 -3.86 -10.85
CA PRO A 91 -6.04 -4.58 -11.99
C PRO A 91 -7.26 -5.41 -11.62
N LYS A 92 -7.84 -6.08 -12.60
CA LYS A 92 -8.95 -7.00 -12.41
C LYS A 92 -8.66 -7.98 -11.26
N GLN A 93 -9.66 -8.29 -10.47
CA GLN A 93 -9.60 -9.18 -9.29
C GLN A 93 -8.99 -8.54 -8.04
N THR A 94 -8.65 -7.27 -8.07
CA THR A 94 -8.12 -6.58 -6.88
C THR A 94 -9.11 -6.65 -5.72
N LYS A 95 -10.39 -6.41 -5.99
CA LYS A 95 -11.41 -6.45 -4.94
C LYS A 95 -11.48 -7.81 -4.26
N GLU A 96 -11.48 -8.87 -5.05
CA GLU A 96 -11.51 -10.24 -4.54
C GLU A 96 -10.28 -10.54 -3.69
N LYS A 97 -9.10 -10.12 -4.16
CA LYS A 97 -7.86 -10.34 -3.42
C LYS A 97 -7.82 -9.58 -2.09
N ILE A 98 -8.31 -8.36 -2.08
CA ILE A 98 -8.41 -7.58 -0.83
C ILE A 98 -9.37 -8.27 0.14
N GLU A 99 -10.50 -8.78 -0.36
CA GLU A 99 -11.44 -9.53 0.48
C GLU A 99 -10.79 -10.78 1.08
N HIS A 100 -9.96 -11.48 0.29
CA HIS A 100 -9.23 -12.65 0.79
C HIS A 100 -8.23 -12.27 1.88
N ILE A 101 -7.58 -11.11 1.77
CA ILE A 101 -6.68 -10.63 2.82
C ILE A 101 -7.43 -10.49 4.14
N PHE A 102 -8.60 -9.86 4.13
CA PHE A 102 -9.38 -9.68 5.35
C PHE A 102 -9.91 -11.00 5.91
N LYS A 103 -10.12 -11.99 5.05
CA LYS A 103 -10.52 -13.32 5.51
C LYS A 103 -9.35 -14.15 6.01
N ALA A 104 -8.16 -13.91 5.48
CA ALA A 104 -6.98 -14.71 5.84
C ALA A 104 -6.42 -14.37 7.22
N PHE A 105 -6.64 -13.14 7.70
CA PHE A 105 -6.07 -12.65 8.94
C PHE A 105 -7.16 -12.17 9.88
N GLU A 106 -6.93 -12.39 11.17
CA GLU A 106 -7.87 -11.93 12.20
C GLU A 106 -7.48 -10.53 12.68
N PHE A 107 -8.21 -9.54 12.25
CA PHE A 107 -8.09 -8.18 12.78
C PHE A 107 -9.38 -7.43 12.53
N ASP A 108 -9.64 -6.43 13.37
CA ASP A 108 -10.84 -5.63 13.28
C ASP A 108 -10.65 -4.54 12.23
N ASN A 109 -11.29 -4.72 11.09
CA ASN A 109 -11.16 -3.77 9.98
C ASN A 109 -12.08 -2.57 10.20
N LYS A 110 -11.49 -1.43 10.53
CA LYS A 110 -12.21 -0.16 10.71
C LYS A 110 -12.03 0.78 9.53
N LEU A 111 -11.35 0.33 8.46
CA LEU A 111 -11.10 1.18 7.31
C LEU A 111 -12.34 1.32 6.43
N ASN A 112 -12.56 2.54 5.95
CA ASN A 112 -13.53 2.81 4.91
C ASN A 112 -12.78 2.71 3.57
N LEU A 113 -12.95 1.58 2.89
CA LEU A 113 -12.23 1.28 1.65
C LEU A 113 -13.08 1.52 0.43
N LYS A 114 -12.47 2.11 -0.59
CA LYS A 114 -13.05 2.19 -1.93
C LYS A 114 -12.07 1.50 -2.88
N ILE A 115 -12.51 0.39 -3.46
CA ILE A 115 -11.65 -0.40 -4.34
C ILE A 115 -12.10 -0.20 -5.78
N VAL A 116 -11.17 0.21 -6.64
CA VAL A 116 -11.46 0.48 -8.05
C VAL A 116 -10.57 -0.42 -8.89
N GLU A 117 -11.19 -1.25 -9.73
CA GLU A 117 -10.47 -2.08 -10.67
C GLU A 117 -10.31 -1.33 -11.98
N VAL A 118 -9.04 -1.20 -12.41
CA VAL A 118 -8.70 -0.43 -13.60
C VAL A 118 -8.44 -1.38 -14.75
N LYS A 119 -9.07 -1.11 -15.87
CA LYS A 119 -8.86 -1.90 -17.09
C LYS A 119 -7.67 -1.32 -17.84
N PRO A 120 -6.85 -2.18 -18.51
CA PRO A 120 -5.82 -1.67 -19.42
C PRO A 120 -6.50 -0.88 -20.53
N GLY A 121 -6.01 0.32 -20.77
CA GLY A 121 -6.58 1.22 -21.76
C GLY A 121 -6.10 0.98 -23.15
#